data_8bfb333b6c0e406fc101fcd41f55a05b
#
_entry.id   8bfb333b6c0e406fc101fcd41f55a05b
#
_cell.length_a   1.000
_cell.length_b   1.000
_cell.length_c   1.000
_cell.angle_alpha   90.00
_cell.angle_beta   90.00
_cell.angle_gamma   90.00
#
_symmetry.space_group_name_H-M   'P 1'
#
loop_
_entity.id
_entity.type
_entity.pdbx_description
1 polymer ?
#
loop_
_entity_poly.entity_id
_entity_poly.type
_entity_poly.pdbx_seq_one_letter_code
_entity_poly.pdbx_strand_id
1 'polypeptide(L)'
;MPTSSRVHDESRDHHDEPLPPRLPRRWEIEAGAVPEPLPGGRERRWRVDSGGASYLLREHGAPDRRRIGLRHEAMAALDEAGLPVLAPVPARNGRTLVVTGGRGYELFPWASGRRRDGLELTFVQCGRLGALLGRLHTELDRVTGPVQQSMLVPTSRASAAIAAVDAAITETPDDGTDFSALTVRRLGERRELLDEFADHQPPEIDTSMVGRLHGAFHQGHLRYGRSGEVSAVLGWDALTTGPLAGEVVGAAARLFACGDDRGLDLDRVQAFLRGHRSVVGLDAGQIQSAVHRAWWERLCDVASLRRRYLGDEPSDGDDAPTALVAWWSANLDRTLDAFAVPYTEVPDDNPAYG
;
A
#
# COMPACT_ATOMS: atom_id res chain seq x y z
N MET A 1 -48.31 12.39 7.78
CA MET A 1 -47.74 11.69 6.60
C MET A 1 -46.37 12.28 6.29
N PRO A 2 -45.26 11.73 6.74
CA PRO A 2 -43.94 12.10 6.21
C PRO A 2 -43.55 11.12 5.10
N THR A 3 -43.23 11.68 3.94
CA THR A 3 -42.74 11.01 2.76
C THR A 3 -41.37 10.42 3.02
N SER A 4 -41.29 9.10 2.95
CA SER A 4 -40.05 8.33 2.96
C SER A 4 -39.21 8.69 1.71
N SER A 5 -38.12 9.42 1.90
CA SER A 5 -37.10 9.64 0.91
C SER A 5 -36.27 8.36 0.77
N ARG A 6 -36.51 7.61 -0.31
CA ARG A 6 -35.62 6.51 -0.73
C ARG A 6 -34.30 7.15 -1.18
N VAL A 7 -33.26 7.00 -0.37
CA VAL A 7 -31.88 7.14 -0.84
C VAL A 7 -31.63 5.95 -1.76
N HIS A 8 -31.67 6.20 -3.08
CA HIS A 8 -31.24 5.21 -4.07
C HIS A 8 -29.76 4.94 -3.87
N ASP A 9 -29.42 3.69 -3.70
CA ASP A 9 -28.06 3.16 -3.76
C ASP A 9 -27.54 3.31 -5.21
N GLU A 10 -26.96 4.49 -5.53
CA GLU A 10 -26.41 4.78 -6.86
C GLU A 10 -25.12 3.99 -7.16
N SER A 11 -24.59 3.21 -6.21
CA SER A 11 -23.30 2.53 -6.36
C SER A 11 -23.36 1.19 -7.11
N ARG A 12 -24.53 0.57 -7.22
CA ARG A 12 -24.69 -0.75 -7.87
C ARG A 12 -24.97 -0.68 -9.38
N ASP A 13 -25.57 0.38 -9.89
CA ASP A 13 -26.02 0.47 -11.29
C ASP A 13 -24.91 0.85 -12.30
N HIS A 14 -23.72 1.28 -11.84
CA HIS A 14 -22.67 1.75 -12.75
C HIS A 14 -21.75 0.65 -13.33
N HIS A 15 -21.80 -0.58 -12.80
CA HIS A 15 -20.92 -1.66 -13.29
C HIS A 15 -21.35 -2.26 -14.63
N ASP A 16 -22.62 -2.15 -15.01
CA ASP A 16 -23.19 -2.77 -16.23
C ASP A 16 -23.23 -1.84 -17.44
N GLU A 17 -22.86 -0.57 -17.29
CA GLU A 17 -22.86 0.37 -18.41
C GLU A 17 -21.78 0.00 -19.44
N PRO A 18 -22.12 -0.19 -20.74
CA PRO A 18 -21.15 -0.60 -21.74
C PRO A 18 -20.10 0.50 -21.97
N LEU A 19 -18.87 0.09 -22.29
CA LEU A 19 -17.82 1.01 -22.69
C LEU A 19 -18.27 1.86 -23.90
N PRO A 20 -17.85 3.14 -23.98
CA PRO A 20 -18.12 3.95 -25.14
C PRO A 20 -17.61 3.26 -26.42
N PRO A 21 -18.44 3.01 -27.45
CA PRO A 21 -18.10 2.14 -28.59
C PRO A 21 -16.86 2.57 -29.38
N ARG A 22 -16.51 3.85 -29.31
CA ARG A 22 -15.34 4.41 -30.00
C ARG A 22 -14.08 4.50 -29.10
N LEU A 23 -14.17 4.10 -27.84
CA LEU A 23 -13.08 4.26 -26.89
C LEU A 23 -11.83 3.43 -27.29
N PRO A 24 -11.93 2.15 -27.68
CA PRO A 24 -10.76 1.36 -28.10
C PRO A 24 -10.02 1.99 -29.29
N ARG A 25 -10.72 2.67 -30.19
CA ARG A 25 -10.13 3.37 -31.36
C ARG A 25 -9.27 4.60 -30.98
N ARG A 26 -9.31 5.03 -29.72
CA ARG A 26 -8.44 6.12 -29.24
C ARG A 26 -7.00 5.66 -29.13
N TRP A 27 -6.77 4.39 -28.89
CA TRP A 27 -5.46 3.75 -28.92
C TRP A 27 -5.30 2.95 -30.23
N GLU A 28 -4.12 2.41 -30.47
CA GLU A 28 -3.87 1.49 -31.61
C GLU A 28 -4.33 0.05 -31.30
N ILE A 29 -5.57 -0.07 -30.82
CA ILE A 29 -6.21 -1.34 -30.54
C ILE A 29 -6.97 -1.79 -31.78
N GLU A 30 -6.86 -3.05 -32.15
CA GLU A 30 -7.54 -3.64 -33.30
C GLU A 30 -9.06 -3.51 -33.19
N ALA A 31 -9.74 -3.27 -34.33
CA ALA A 31 -11.16 -2.97 -34.35
C ALA A 31 -12.06 -4.12 -33.82
N GLY A 32 -11.53 -5.33 -33.72
CA GLY A 32 -12.22 -6.54 -33.22
C GLY A 32 -11.94 -6.87 -31.77
N ALA A 33 -11.06 -6.13 -31.08
CA ALA A 33 -10.75 -6.40 -29.69
C ALA A 33 -11.97 -6.13 -28.79
N VAL A 34 -12.40 -7.15 -28.06
CA VAL A 34 -13.52 -7.06 -27.12
C VAL A 34 -12.95 -6.93 -25.71
N PRO A 35 -13.23 -5.82 -25.00
CA PRO A 35 -12.82 -5.65 -23.61
C PRO A 35 -13.57 -6.62 -22.69
N GLU A 36 -12.83 -7.42 -21.93
CA GLU A 36 -13.36 -8.35 -20.93
C GLU A 36 -13.39 -7.65 -19.56
N PRO A 37 -14.55 -7.51 -18.89
CA PRO A 37 -14.62 -6.87 -17.58
C PRO A 37 -13.88 -7.70 -16.53
N LEU A 38 -13.14 -7.02 -15.65
CA LEU A 38 -12.44 -7.63 -14.54
C LEU A 38 -13.23 -7.42 -13.24
N PRO A 39 -13.45 -8.48 -12.45
CA PRO A 39 -14.18 -8.39 -11.21
C PRO A 39 -13.40 -7.63 -10.14
N GLY A 40 -14.14 -7.04 -9.20
CA GLY A 40 -13.62 -6.42 -7.97
C GLY A 40 -12.94 -5.06 -8.18
N GLY A 41 -12.88 -4.30 -7.10
CA GLY A 41 -12.31 -2.95 -7.03
C GLY A 41 -13.37 -1.85 -7.18
N ARG A 42 -12.98 -0.64 -6.73
CA ARG A 42 -13.85 0.55 -6.77
C ARG A 42 -14.00 1.16 -8.17
N GLU A 43 -13.05 0.85 -9.06
CA GLU A 43 -12.99 1.37 -10.42
C GLU A 43 -13.27 0.25 -11.42
N ARG A 44 -13.93 0.59 -12.51
CA ARG A 44 -14.19 -0.36 -13.60
C ARG A 44 -12.90 -0.61 -14.37
N ARG A 45 -12.64 -1.89 -14.65
CA ARG A 45 -11.43 -2.36 -15.31
C ARG A 45 -11.76 -3.44 -16.32
N TRP A 46 -11.03 -3.46 -17.42
CA TRP A 46 -11.17 -4.46 -18.47
C TRP A 46 -9.80 -4.96 -18.91
N ARG A 47 -9.75 -6.21 -19.25
CA ARG A 47 -8.67 -6.77 -20.05
C ARG A 47 -8.99 -6.54 -21.52
N VAL A 48 -7.99 -6.14 -22.29
CA VAL A 48 -8.10 -5.94 -23.74
C VAL A 48 -6.95 -6.67 -24.41
N ASP A 49 -7.27 -7.67 -25.24
CA ASP A 49 -6.27 -8.38 -26.02
C ASP A 49 -6.28 -7.85 -27.47
N SER A 50 -5.11 -7.43 -27.98
CA SER A 50 -4.96 -6.82 -29.30
C SER A 50 -3.54 -6.98 -29.82
N GLY A 51 -3.38 -7.38 -31.10
CA GLY A 51 -2.06 -7.49 -31.73
C GLY A 51 -1.11 -8.48 -31.08
N GLY A 52 -1.63 -9.53 -30.42
CA GLY A 52 -0.82 -10.50 -29.67
C GLY A 52 -0.34 -9.98 -28.29
N ALA A 53 -0.73 -8.77 -27.90
CA ALA A 53 -0.47 -8.19 -26.59
C ALA A 53 -1.76 -8.05 -25.76
N SER A 54 -1.62 -8.08 -24.44
CA SER A 54 -2.71 -7.84 -23.50
C SER A 54 -2.52 -6.49 -22.81
N TYR A 55 -3.64 -5.82 -22.50
CA TYR A 55 -3.68 -4.53 -21.88
C TYR A 55 -4.69 -4.49 -20.72
N LEU A 56 -4.49 -3.60 -19.79
CA LEU A 56 -5.45 -3.21 -18.75
C LEU A 56 -6.04 -1.86 -19.09
N LEU A 57 -7.33 -1.79 -19.39
CA LEU A 57 -8.09 -0.55 -19.50
C LEU A 57 -8.72 -0.25 -18.14
N ARG A 58 -8.54 0.99 -17.64
CA ARG A 58 -9.12 1.48 -16.39
C ARG A 58 -10.01 2.69 -16.65
N GLU A 59 -11.08 2.80 -15.88
CA GLU A 59 -11.99 3.94 -15.89
C GLU A 59 -11.93 4.67 -14.55
N HIS A 60 -11.91 5.98 -14.61
CA HIS A 60 -12.07 6.89 -13.47
C HIS A 60 -13.38 7.66 -13.61
N GLY A 61 -14.16 7.81 -12.53
CA GLY A 61 -15.41 8.58 -12.52
C GLY A 61 -15.17 10.04 -12.88
N ALA A 62 -14.63 10.82 -11.96
CA ALA A 62 -14.26 12.24 -12.19
C ALA A 62 -12.72 12.36 -12.11
N PRO A 63 -11.99 12.36 -13.24
CA PRO A 63 -10.54 12.30 -13.22
C PRO A 63 -9.90 13.63 -12.80
N ASP A 64 -9.06 13.61 -11.78
CA ASP A 64 -8.10 14.70 -11.53
C ASP A 64 -6.97 14.62 -12.56
N ARG A 65 -7.12 15.37 -13.63
CA ARG A 65 -6.19 15.35 -14.77
C ARG A 65 -4.76 15.74 -14.38
N ARG A 66 -4.59 16.66 -13.41
CA ARG A 66 -3.27 17.10 -12.97
C ARG A 66 -2.56 16.00 -12.19
N ARG A 67 -3.25 15.41 -11.22
CA ARG A 67 -2.71 14.31 -10.41
C ARG A 67 -2.38 13.09 -11.26
N ILE A 68 -3.28 12.73 -12.18
CA ILE A 68 -3.06 11.62 -13.12
C ILE A 68 -1.88 11.92 -14.05
N GLY A 69 -1.78 13.14 -14.60
CA GLY A 69 -0.66 13.54 -15.44
C GLY A 69 0.70 13.41 -14.75
N LEU A 70 0.84 13.95 -13.55
CA LEU A 70 2.07 13.84 -12.74
C LEU A 70 2.45 12.37 -12.45
N ARG A 71 1.47 11.54 -12.14
CA ARG A 71 1.68 10.10 -11.95
C ARG A 71 2.19 9.43 -13.22
N HIS A 72 1.59 9.72 -14.38
CA HIS A 72 1.97 9.15 -15.65
C HIS A 72 3.39 9.58 -16.08
N GLU A 73 3.74 10.84 -15.85
CA GLU A 73 5.09 11.36 -16.09
C GLU A 73 6.12 10.62 -15.22
N ALA A 74 5.83 10.44 -13.93
CA ALA A 74 6.69 9.68 -13.04
C ALA A 74 6.84 8.21 -13.48
N MET A 75 5.73 7.54 -13.83
CA MET A 75 5.77 6.15 -14.29
C MET A 75 6.56 6.00 -15.60
N ALA A 76 6.40 6.90 -16.56
CA ALA A 76 7.14 6.88 -17.81
C ALA A 76 8.65 7.02 -17.57
N ALA A 77 9.05 7.95 -16.72
CA ALA A 77 10.46 8.15 -16.39
C ALA A 77 11.09 6.96 -15.64
N LEU A 78 10.32 6.30 -14.76
CA LEU A 78 10.77 5.08 -14.08
C LEU A 78 10.94 3.90 -15.06
N ASP A 79 10.03 3.77 -16.02
CA ASP A 79 10.11 2.76 -17.09
C ASP A 79 11.32 3.01 -18.01
N GLU A 80 11.54 4.27 -18.43
CA GLU A 80 12.72 4.69 -19.18
C GLU A 80 14.04 4.45 -18.44
N ALA A 81 14.04 4.55 -17.10
CA ALA A 81 15.16 4.19 -16.24
C ALA A 81 15.37 2.68 -16.09
N GLY A 82 14.56 1.85 -16.74
CA GLY A 82 14.64 0.39 -16.70
C GLY A 82 14.15 -0.23 -15.40
N LEU A 83 13.34 0.49 -14.63
CA LEU A 83 12.68 -0.05 -13.45
C LEU A 83 11.40 -0.82 -13.85
N PRO A 84 10.99 -1.85 -13.10
CA PRO A 84 9.84 -2.67 -13.45
C PRO A 84 8.51 -1.92 -13.20
N VAL A 85 8.29 -0.86 -13.94
CA VAL A 85 7.09 -0.02 -13.94
C VAL A 85 6.45 -0.10 -15.31
N LEU A 86 5.14 -0.18 -15.34
CA LEU A 86 4.39 -0.25 -16.59
C LEU A 86 3.85 1.15 -16.92
N ALA A 87 4.54 1.88 -17.76
CA ALA A 87 4.08 3.20 -18.22
C ALA A 87 2.74 3.09 -18.96
N PRO A 88 1.83 4.07 -18.81
CA PRO A 88 0.57 4.07 -19.53
C PRO A 88 0.79 4.23 -21.04
N VAL A 89 0.03 3.48 -21.82
CA VAL A 89 0.09 3.53 -23.28
C VAL A 89 -0.52 4.83 -23.78
N PRO A 90 0.19 5.66 -24.56
CA PRO A 90 -0.36 6.88 -25.10
C PRO A 90 -1.44 6.58 -26.14
N ALA A 91 -2.51 7.35 -26.11
CA ALA A 91 -3.51 7.35 -27.16
C ALA A 91 -2.95 7.98 -28.46
N ARG A 92 -3.65 7.86 -29.59
CA ARG A 92 -3.24 8.39 -30.90
C ARG A 92 -2.90 9.89 -30.91
N ASN A 93 -3.40 10.65 -29.96
CA ASN A 93 -3.11 12.07 -29.79
C ASN A 93 -1.95 12.33 -28.81
N GLY A 94 -1.19 11.32 -28.43
CA GLY A 94 -0.07 11.37 -27.50
C GLY A 94 -0.45 11.49 -26.01
N ARG A 95 -1.74 11.56 -25.66
CA ARG A 95 -2.17 11.68 -24.26
C ARG A 95 -2.35 10.31 -23.64
N THR A 96 -1.94 10.16 -22.40
CA THR A 96 -2.08 8.92 -21.61
C THR A 96 -3.40 8.83 -20.84
N LEU A 97 -4.14 9.95 -20.72
CA LEU A 97 -5.50 10.00 -20.18
C LEU A 97 -6.47 10.46 -21.28
N VAL A 98 -7.43 9.62 -21.61
CA VAL A 98 -8.53 9.93 -22.53
C VAL A 98 -9.78 10.28 -21.72
N VAL A 99 -10.35 11.47 -21.94
CA VAL A 99 -11.59 11.87 -21.26
C VAL A 99 -12.74 11.89 -22.26
N THR A 100 -13.82 11.19 -21.95
CA THR A 100 -15.06 11.17 -22.73
C THR A 100 -16.26 10.92 -21.80
N GLY A 101 -17.38 11.61 -22.05
CA GLY A 101 -18.57 11.49 -21.22
C GLY A 101 -18.37 11.85 -19.74
N GLY A 102 -17.43 12.76 -19.42
CA GLY A 102 -17.09 13.12 -18.04
C GLY A 102 -16.21 12.09 -17.31
N ARG A 103 -15.91 10.95 -17.92
CA ARG A 103 -15.07 9.87 -17.36
C ARG A 103 -13.67 9.90 -17.98
N GLY A 104 -12.67 9.48 -17.20
CA GLY A 104 -11.29 9.32 -17.62
C GLY A 104 -10.96 7.86 -17.90
N TYR A 105 -10.15 7.59 -18.92
CA TYR A 105 -9.72 6.25 -19.30
C TYR A 105 -8.21 6.21 -19.50
N GLU A 106 -7.59 5.17 -18.99
CA GLU A 106 -6.16 4.89 -19.07
C GLU A 106 -5.95 3.48 -19.60
N LEU A 107 -4.94 3.30 -20.43
CA LEU A 107 -4.53 2.00 -20.94
C LEU A 107 -3.12 1.69 -20.47
N PHE A 108 -2.91 0.51 -19.88
CA PHE A 108 -1.62 0.02 -19.43
C PHE A 108 -1.28 -1.31 -20.12
N PRO A 109 0.00 -1.61 -20.32
CA PRO A 109 0.40 -2.98 -20.63
C PRO A 109 -0.09 -3.93 -19.53
N TRP A 110 -0.43 -5.16 -19.89
CA TRP A 110 -0.84 -6.17 -18.91
C TRP A 110 0.35 -6.59 -18.06
N ALA A 111 0.19 -6.50 -16.74
CA ALA A 111 1.21 -6.93 -15.80
C ALA A 111 1.31 -8.47 -15.78
N SER A 112 2.31 -8.99 -16.45
CA SER A 112 2.62 -10.41 -16.42
C SER A 112 3.36 -10.81 -15.14
N GLY A 113 3.30 -12.12 -14.80
CA GLY A 113 3.92 -12.66 -13.60
C GLY A 113 2.91 -13.02 -12.51
N ARG A 114 3.39 -13.66 -11.44
CA ARG A 114 2.57 -14.10 -10.31
C ARG A 114 2.76 -13.21 -9.09
N ARG A 115 1.78 -13.19 -8.22
CA ARG A 115 1.95 -12.68 -6.85
C ARG A 115 2.77 -13.70 -6.05
N ARG A 116 3.55 -13.20 -5.10
CA ARG A 116 4.21 -14.01 -4.08
C ARG A 116 3.99 -13.35 -2.73
N ASP A 117 3.84 -14.18 -1.72
CA ASP A 117 3.90 -13.70 -0.35
C ASP A 117 5.33 -13.29 0.00
N GLY A 118 5.49 -12.28 0.85
CA GLY A 118 6.81 -11.83 1.29
C GLY A 118 7.58 -12.91 2.04
N LEU A 119 6.87 -13.78 2.75
CA LEU A 119 7.46 -14.91 3.49
C LEU A 119 7.96 -16.05 2.59
N GLU A 120 7.55 -16.09 1.31
CA GLU A 120 8.10 -17.01 0.31
C GLU A 120 9.45 -16.56 -0.28
N LEU A 121 9.86 -15.32 -0.03
CA LEU A 121 11.08 -14.75 -0.59
C LEU A 121 12.30 -15.25 0.19
N THR A 122 13.38 -15.56 -0.52
CA THR A 122 14.68 -15.77 0.11
C THR A 122 15.23 -14.44 0.64
N PHE A 123 16.21 -14.49 1.57
CA PHE A 123 16.85 -13.26 2.10
C PHE A 123 17.50 -12.42 0.99
N VAL A 124 18.10 -13.07 -0.02
CA VAL A 124 18.64 -12.39 -1.20
C VAL A 124 17.54 -11.67 -1.98
N GLN A 125 16.39 -12.30 -2.18
CA GLN A 125 15.25 -11.68 -2.84
C GLN A 125 14.67 -10.53 -2.01
N CYS A 126 14.62 -10.65 -0.67
CA CYS A 126 14.23 -9.54 0.21
C CYS A 126 15.19 -8.35 0.07
N GLY A 127 16.50 -8.59 0.04
CA GLY A 127 17.49 -7.54 -0.18
C GLY A 127 17.33 -6.85 -1.54
N ARG A 128 17.15 -7.64 -2.62
CA ARG A 128 16.88 -7.10 -3.96
C ARG A 128 15.59 -6.29 -4.03
N LEU A 129 14.55 -6.72 -3.32
CA LEU A 129 13.28 -5.99 -3.24
C LEU A 129 13.44 -4.65 -2.49
N GLY A 130 14.22 -4.64 -1.41
CA GLY A 130 14.59 -3.41 -0.70
C GLY A 130 15.38 -2.45 -1.58
N ALA A 131 16.40 -2.95 -2.30
CA ALA A 131 17.18 -2.16 -3.25
C ALA A 131 16.31 -1.62 -4.41
N LEU A 132 15.32 -2.38 -4.86
CA LEU A 132 14.34 -1.91 -5.85
C LEU A 132 13.55 -0.71 -5.31
N LEU A 133 13.02 -0.77 -4.08
CA LEU A 133 12.32 0.37 -3.48
C LEU A 133 13.26 1.58 -3.33
N GLY A 134 14.51 1.36 -2.94
CA GLY A 134 15.50 2.44 -2.88
C GLY A 134 15.75 3.10 -4.24
N ARG A 135 15.86 2.31 -5.31
CA ARG A 135 16.00 2.85 -6.68
C ARG A 135 14.75 3.61 -7.14
N LEU A 136 13.55 3.12 -6.79
CA LEU A 136 12.31 3.84 -7.05
C LEU A 136 12.30 5.21 -6.37
N HIS A 137 12.70 5.30 -5.10
CA HIS A 137 12.81 6.57 -4.39
C HIS A 137 13.80 7.53 -5.04
N THR A 138 14.99 7.04 -5.38
CA THR A 138 16.05 7.85 -6.00
C THR A 138 15.61 8.39 -7.37
N GLU A 139 15.00 7.55 -8.21
CA GLU A 139 14.55 7.98 -9.54
C GLU A 139 13.34 8.90 -9.46
N LEU A 140 12.40 8.65 -8.53
CA LEU A 140 11.27 9.55 -8.29
C LEU A 140 11.75 10.95 -7.88
N ASP A 141 12.74 11.05 -6.98
CA ASP A 141 13.31 12.33 -6.56
C ASP A 141 14.01 13.04 -7.73
N ARG A 142 14.76 12.31 -8.55
CA ARG A 142 15.43 12.84 -9.75
C ARG A 142 14.44 13.43 -10.75
N VAL A 143 13.28 12.77 -10.97
CA VAL A 143 12.30 13.17 -11.97
C VAL A 143 11.41 14.30 -11.49
N THR A 144 11.02 14.29 -10.23
CA THR A 144 10.04 15.25 -9.68
C THR A 144 10.68 16.46 -9.01
N GLY A 145 12.01 16.44 -8.88
CA GLY A 145 12.79 17.48 -8.20
C GLY A 145 12.81 17.34 -6.66
N PRO A 146 13.67 18.12 -6.00
CA PRO A 146 13.88 18.01 -4.56
C PRO A 146 12.62 18.37 -3.77
N VAL A 147 12.44 17.65 -2.68
CA VAL A 147 11.34 17.85 -1.73
C VAL A 147 11.89 18.44 -0.45
N GLN A 148 11.00 18.99 0.36
CA GLN A 148 11.36 19.52 1.68
C GLN A 148 11.99 18.42 2.55
N GLN A 149 13.06 18.76 3.29
CA GLN A 149 13.82 17.79 4.09
C GLN A 149 13.17 17.43 5.43
N SER A 150 12.16 18.16 5.85
CA SER A 150 11.36 17.85 7.04
C SER A 150 9.92 18.20 6.79
N MET A 151 9.02 17.50 7.44
CA MET A 151 7.60 17.81 7.37
C MET A 151 6.91 17.60 8.70
N LEU A 152 5.80 18.31 8.89
CA LEU A 152 4.88 18.06 9.97
C LEU A 152 4.06 16.81 9.61
N VAL A 153 4.20 15.78 10.43
CA VAL A 153 3.45 14.53 10.30
C VAL A 153 2.52 14.43 11.51
N PRO A 154 1.21 14.68 11.32
CA PRO A 154 0.25 14.57 12.42
C PRO A 154 0.29 13.17 13.02
N THR A 155 0.23 13.10 14.35
CA THR A 155 0.15 11.84 15.09
C THR A 155 -1.18 11.76 15.83
N SER A 156 -1.76 10.57 15.87
CA SER A 156 -2.97 10.30 16.65
C SER A 156 -2.66 10.47 18.15
N ARG A 157 -3.59 11.07 18.89
CA ARG A 157 -3.46 11.18 20.36
C ARG A 157 -4.05 9.94 21.00
N ALA A 158 -3.37 9.36 22.00
CA ALA A 158 -3.87 8.24 22.77
C ALA A 158 -5.28 8.48 23.30
N SER A 159 -5.53 9.65 23.89
CA SER A 159 -6.85 10.01 24.43
C SER A 159 -7.97 9.99 23.38
N ALA A 160 -7.68 10.40 22.14
CA ALA A 160 -8.66 10.35 21.06
C ALA A 160 -8.93 8.90 20.59
N ALA A 161 -7.87 8.08 20.51
CA ALA A 161 -8.00 6.67 20.17
C ALA A 161 -8.76 5.90 21.27
N ILE A 162 -8.46 6.14 22.53
CA ILE A 162 -9.17 5.58 23.69
C ILE A 162 -10.68 5.92 23.62
N ALA A 163 -11.01 7.20 23.45
CA ALA A 163 -12.40 7.62 23.32
C ALA A 163 -13.13 6.95 22.14
N ALA A 164 -12.42 6.73 21.03
CA ALA A 164 -12.96 6.04 19.85
C ALA A 164 -13.20 4.54 20.12
N VAL A 165 -12.31 3.89 20.91
CA VAL A 165 -12.51 2.49 21.34
C VAL A 165 -13.69 2.40 22.30
N ASP A 166 -13.78 3.28 23.31
CA ASP A 166 -14.89 3.29 24.29
C ASP A 166 -16.24 3.49 23.57
N ALA A 167 -16.29 4.37 22.57
CA ALA A 167 -17.47 4.53 21.72
C ALA A 167 -17.80 3.25 20.94
N ALA A 168 -16.80 2.59 20.36
CA ALA A 168 -16.99 1.35 19.62
C ALA A 168 -17.49 0.21 20.51
N ILE A 169 -16.99 0.10 21.74
CA ILE A 169 -17.49 -0.88 22.73
C ILE A 169 -18.96 -0.60 23.04
N THR A 170 -19.33 0.67 23.24
CA THR A 170 -20.72 1.07 23.53
C THR A 170 -21.66 0.79 22.36
N GLU A 171 -21.18 0.89 21.12
CA GLU A 171 -21.95 0.61 19.91
C GLU A 171 -22.07 -0.88 19.60
N THR A 172 -21.26 -1.74 20.22
CA THR A 172 -21.33 -3.19 20.00
C THR A 172 -22.65 -3.73 20.54
N PRO A 173 -23.45 -4.48 19.74
CA PRO A 173 -24.70 -5.03 20.20
C PRO A 173 -24.51 -5.99 21.38
N ASP A 174 -25.36 -5.89 22.40
CA ASP A 174 -25.48 -6.88 23.48
C ASP A 174 -26.55 -7.91 23.11
N ASP A 175 -26.27 -8.70 22.09
CA ASP A 175 -27.17 -9.70 21.51
C ASP A 175 -26.88 -11.13 21.99
N GLY A 176 -25.87 -11.29 22.87
CA GLY A 176 -25.47 -12.58 23.42
C GLY A 176 -24.74 -13.48 22.42
N THR A 177 -24.31 -12.96 21.24
CA THR A 177 -23.56 -13.73 20.26
C THR A 177 -22.08 -13.84 20.62
N ASP A 178 -21.44 -14.94 20.20
CA ASP A 178 -19.99 -15.13 20.36
C ASP A 178 -19.21 -14.04 19.63
N PHE A 179 -19.74 -13.53 18.52
CA PHE A 179 -19.11 -12.47 17.75
C PHE A 179 -19.12 -11.12 18.48
N SER A 180 -20.22 -10.75 19.12
CA SER A 180 -20.30 -9.53 19.94
C SER A 180 -19.37 -9.61 21.15
N ALA A 181 -19.31 -10.78 21.80
CA ALA A 181 -18.36 -11.02 22.90
C ALA A 181 -16.90 -10.94 22.43
N LEU A 182 -16.58 -11.48 21.26
CA LEU A 182 -15.25 -11.35 20.63
C LEU A 182 -14.93 -9.88 20.35
N THR A 183 -15.85 -9.13 19.79
CA THR A 183 -15.69 -7.71 19.45
C THR A 183 -15.34 -6.89 20.69
N VAL A 184 -16.12 -7.01 21.76
CA VAL A 184 -15.88 -6.31 23.03
C VAL A 184 -14.50 -6.67 23.59
N ARG A 185 -14.14 -7.96 23.58
CA ARG A 185 -12.82 -8.41 24.04
C ARG A 185 -11.69 -7.77 23.23
N ARG A 186 -11.76 -7.78 21.90
CA ARG A 186 -10.71 -7.22 21.02
C ARG A 186 -10.57 -5.70 21.15
N LEU A 187 -11.68 -5.00 21.32
CA LEU A 187 -11.69 -3.58 21.63
C LEU A 187 -11.11 -3.30 23.02
N GLY A 188 -11.44 -4.12 24.03
CA GLY A 188 -10.88 -4.04 25.37
C GLY A 188 -9.37 -4.24 25.39
N GLU A 189 -8.86 -5.28 24.73
CA GLU A 189 -7.41 -5.52 24.57
C GLU A 189 -6.70 -4.30 23.93
N ARG A 190 -7.30 -3.69 22.93
CA ARG A 190 -6.77 -2.46 22.31
C ARG A 190 -6.80 -1.27 23.25
N ARG A 191 -7.86 -1.15 24.04
CA ARG A 191 -8.01 -0.11 25.05
C ARG A 191 -6.89 -0.18 26.11
N GLU A 192 -6.60 -1.40 26.60
CA GLU A 192 -5.54 -1.65 27.58
C GLU A 192 -4.16 -1.25 27.02
N LEU A 193 -3.84 -1.65 25.77
CA LEU A 193 -2.59 -1.26 25.12
C LEU A 193 -2.48 0.27 24.94
N LEU A 194 -3.57 0.95 24.58
CA LEU A 194 -3.57 2.40 24.45
C LEU A 194 -3.34 3.12 25.79
N ASP A 195 -3.85 2.60 26.90
CA ASP A 195 -3.57 3.14 28.23
C ASP A 195 -2.12 2.88 28.67
N GLU A 196 -1.62 1.65 28.45
CA GLU A 196 -0.25 1.28 28.79
C GLU A 196 0.78 2.15 28.06
N PHE A 197 0.54 2.44 26.78
CA PHE A 197 1.48 3.18 25.95
C PHE A 197 1.09 4.66 25.70
N ALA A 198 0.19 5.22 26.51
CA ALA A 198 -0.32 6.60 26.30
C ALA A 198 0.79 7.66 26.17
N ASP A 199 1.87 7.50 26.94
CA ASP A 199 3.01 8.43 27.00
C ASP A 199 4.05 8.20 25.88
N HIS A 200 3.82 7.21 24.99
CA HIS A 200 4.73 6.87 23.89
C HIS A 200 4.38 7.57 22.57
N GLN A 201 3.55 8.61 22.61
CA GLN A 201 3.18 9.35 21.39
C GLN A 201 4.43 9.95 20.72
N PRO A 202 4.70 9.65 19.43
CA PRO A 202 5.82 10.23 18.72
C PRO A 202 5.63 11.74 18.50
N PRO A 203 6.72 12.52 18.36
CA PRO A 203 6.63 13.95 18.06
C PRO A 203 6.00 14.17 16.68
N GLU A 204 5.28 15.28 16.48
CA GLU A 204 4.65 15.62 15.20
C GLU A 204 5.65 16.01 14.11
N ILE A 205 6.83 16.50 14.48
CA ILE A 205 7.88 16.85 13.52
C ILE A 205 8.66 15.59 13.18
N ASP A 206 8.70 15.27 11.90
CA ASP A 206 9.55 14.22 11.37
C ASP A 206 10.76 14.84 10.67
N THR A 207 11.96 14.55 11.17
CA THR A 207 13.23 15.03 10.62
C THR A 207 13.86 14.09 9.61
N SER A 208 13.16 13.00 9.25
CA SER A 208 13.61 12.04 8.25
C SER A 208 13.70 12.68 6.86
N MET A 209 14.47 12.05 6.00
CA MET A 209 14.49 12.43 4.58
C MET A 209 13.10 12.32 3.98
N VAL A 210 12.64 13.40 3.35
CA VAL A 210 11.35 13.47 2.65
C VAL A 210 11.59 13.34 1.15
N GLY A 211 10.80 12.53 0.49
CA GLY A 211 10.86 12.30 -0.95
C GLY A 211 9.52 11.89 -1.53
N ARG A 212 9.54 11.51 -2.78
CA ARG A 212 8.36 10.89 -3.41
C ARG A 212 8.29 9.42 -3.04
N LEU A 213 7.10 9.00 -2.65
CA LEU A 213 6.79 7.66 -2.20
C LEU A 213 5.87 6.98 -3.21
N HIS A 214 6.06 5.68 -3.39
CA HIS A 214 5.06 4.84 -4.06
C HIS A 214 3.72 4.87 -3.32
N GLY A 215 3.74 4.92 -1.99
CA GLY A 215 2.59 5.07 -1.10
C GLY A 215 1.83 3.78 -0.80
N ALA A 216 2.05 2.72 -1.58
CA ALA A 216 1.36 1.42 -1.41
C ALA A 216 2.26 0.23 -1.78
N PHE A 217 3.51 0.23 -1.35
CA PHE A 217 4.46 -0.86 -1.66
C PHE A 217 4.18 -2.07 -0.78
N HIS A 218 3.55 -3.11 -1.35
CA HIS A 218 3.21 -4.36 -0.67
C HIS A 218 2.98 -5.50 -1.68
N GLN A 219 2.92 -6.75 -1.21
CA GLN A 219 2.83 -7.96 -2.06
C GLN A 219 1.68 -7.94 -3.08
N GLY A 220 0.57 -7.27 -2.77
CA GLY A 220 -0.57 -7.13 -3.69
C GLY A 220 -0.23 -6.36 -4.97
N HIS A 221 0.73 -5.44 -4.89
CA HIS A 221 1.17 -4.58 -5.99
C HIS A 221 2.45 -5.07 -6.68
N LEU A 222 2.98 -6.23 -6.30
CA LEU A 222 4.17 -6.80 -6.92
C LEU A 222 3.81 -7.99 -7.82
N ARG A 223 4.49 -8.07 -8.97
CA ARG A 223 4.46 -9.24 -9.85
C ARG A 223 5.88 -9.76 -10.00
N TYR A 224 6.01 -11.07 -10.00
CA TYR A 224 7.29 -11.75 -10.12
C TYR A 224 7.30 -12.60 -11.39
N GLY A 225 8.33 -12.42 -12.20
CA GLY A 225 8.57 -13.20 -13.40
C GLY A 225 9.06 -14.61 -13.10
N ARG A 226 9.32 -15.37 -14.16
CA ARG A 226 9.82 -16.75 -14.05
C ARG A 226 11.20 -16.86 -13.39
N SER A 227 12.03 -15.83 -13.53
CA SER A 227 13.35 -15.72 -12.87
C SER A 227 13.27 -15.49 -11.36
N GLY A 228 12.07 -15.19 -10.83
CA GLY A 228 11.88 -14.80 -9.42
C GLY A 228 12.16 -13.32 -9.14
N GLU A 229 12.53 -12.54 -10.16
CA GLU A 229 12.69 -11.08 -10.05
C GLU A 229 11.34 -10.38 -10.20
N VAL A 230 11.24 -9.16 -9.62
CA VAL A 230 10.05 -8.32 -9.79
C VAL A 230 9.93 -7.89 -11.24
N SER A 231 8.83 -8.26 -11.89
CA SER A 231 8.50 -7.93 -13.28
C SER A 231 7.58 -6.71 -13.41
N ALA A 232 6.83 -6.37 -12.36
CA ALA A 232 6.03 -5.15 -12.34
C ALA A 232 5.73 -4.69 -10.91
N VAL A 233 5.83 -3.37 -10.70
CA VAL A 233 5.35 -2.64 -9.52
C VAL A 233 4.08 -1.89 -9.92
N LEU A 234 2.97 -2.18 -9.26
CA LEU A 234 1.62 -1.67 -9.51
C LEU A 234 1.17 -0.75 -8.38
N GLY A 235 -0.02 -0.13 -8.49
CA GLY A 235 -0.61 0.64 -7.39
C GLY A 235 -0.14 2.09 -7.28
N TRP A 236 0.26 2.69 -8.39
CA TRP A 236 0.80 4.06 -8.48
C TRP A 236 -0.23 5.16 -8.15
N ASP A 237 -1.51 4.82 -7.95
CA ASP A 237 -2.55 5.77 -7.52
C ASP A 237 -2.26 6.38 -6.15
N ALA A 238 -1.46 5.69 -5.34
CA ALA A 238 -1.05 6.10 -4.01
C ALA A 238 0.21 6.99 -4.01
N LEU A 239 0.78 7.33 -5.19
CA LEU A 239 1.95 8.19 -5.31
C LEU A 239 1.75 9.48 -4.49
N THR A 240 2.68 9.74 -3.58
CA THR A 240 2.57 10.84 -2.61
C THR A 240 3.96 11.37 -2.24
N THR A 241 4.00 12.28 -1.28
CA THR A 241 5.23 12.81 -0.69
C THR A 241 5.22 12.53 0.80
N GLY A 242 6.35 12.11 1.35
CA GLY A 242 6.46 11.84 2.78
C GLY A 242 7.86 11.36 3.18
N PRO A 243 8.04 10.99 4.46
CA PRO A 243 9.28 10.42 4.96
C PRO A 243 9.61 9.09 4.28
N LEU A 244 10.80 8.99 3.65
CA LEU A 244 11.24 7.75 2.99
C LEU A 244 11.31 6.57 3.97
N ALA A 245 11.83 6.80 5.18
CA ALA A 245 11.88 5.79 6.23
C ALA A 245 10.50 5.23 6.58
N GLY A 246 9.46 6.08 6.59
CA GLY A 246 8.08 5.68 6.84
C GLY A 246 7.56 4.68 5.80
N GLU A 247 7.84 4.91 4.51
CA GLU A 247 7.44 3.94 3.48
C GLU A 247 8.21 2.62 3.60
N VAL A 248 9.52 2.69 3.84
CA VAL A 248 10.38 1.49 3.96
C VAL A 248 9.91 0.61 5.12
N VAL A 249 9.70 1.19 6.30
CA VAL A 249 9.19 0.48 7.49
C VAL A 249 7.78 -0.05 7.24
N GLY A 250 6.90 0.77 6.68
CA GLY A 250 5.55 0.36 6.34
C GLY A 250 5.48 -0.76 5.30
N ALA A 251 6.38 -0.76 4.32
CA ALA A 251 6.52 -1.82 3.33
C ALA A 251 7.01 -3.12 3.97
N ALA A 252 8.09 -3.06 4.79
CA ALA A 252 8.62 -4.21 5.49
C ALA A 252 7.58 -4.86 6.40
N ALA A 253 6.83 -4.05 7.16
CA ALA A 253 5.78 -4.54 8.05
C ALA A 253 4.61 -5.21 7.31
N ARG A 254 4.30 -4.80 6.06
CA ARG A 254 3.25 -5.44 5.24
C ARG A 254 3.75 -6.68 4.50
N LEU A 255 5.02 -6.70 4.09
CA LEU A 255 5.61 -7.81 3.34
C LEU A 255 5.92 -9.00 4.23
N PHE A 256 6.37 -8.75 5.47
CA PHE A 256 6.95 -9.77 6.33
C PHE A 256 6.16 -10.00 7.63
N ALA A 257 4.89 -9.59 7.66
CA ALA A 257 3.98 -9.99 8.73
C ALA A 257 3.71 -11.49 8.63
N CYS A 258 3.92 -12.19 9.74
CA CYS A 258 3.49 -13.57 9.92
C CYS A 258 2.00 -13.54 10.27
N GLY A 259 1.13 -14.21 9.56
CA GLY A 259 -0.33 -14.13 9.70
C GLY A 259 -0.92 -14.61 11.04
N ASP A 260 -0.13 -14.69 12.09
CA ASP A 260 -0.47 -15.15 13.42
C ASP A 260 0.24 -14.29 14.50
N ASP A 261 0.25 -14.75 15.74
CA ASP A 261 0.91 -14.11 16.88
C ASP A 261 2.46 -14.09 16.83
N ARG A 262 3.08 -14.63 15.77
CA ARG A 262 4.54 -14.55 15.55
C ARG A 262 5.04 -13.16 15.13
N GLY A 263 4.14 -12.27 14.74
CA GLY A 263 4.43 -10.88 14.45
C GLY A 263 5.16 -10.65 13.12
N LEU A 264 6.42 -10.26 13.14
CA LEU A 264 7.25 -9.97 11.95
C LEU A 264 8.39 -10.96 11.80
N ASP A 265 8.68 -11.40 10.58
CA ASP A 265 9.92 -12.08 10.24
C ASP A 265 11.06 -11.05 10.18
N LEU A 266 11.72 -10.87 11.34
CA LEU A 266 12.74 -9.83 11.51
C LEU A 266 13.99 -10.06 10.65
N ASP A 267 14.32 -11.30 10.29
CA ASP A 267 15.48 -11.60 9.42
C ASP A 267 15.21 -11.13 7.98
N ARG A 268 13.99 -11.34 7.47
CA ARG A 268 13.57 -10.81 6.16
C ARG A 268 13.46 -9.29 6.18
N VAL A 269 12.95 -8.71 7.26
CA VAL A 269 12.93 -7.27 7.48
C VAL A 269 14.34 -6.70 7.37
N GLN A 270 15.32 -7.28 8.07
CA GLN A 270 16.71 -6.82 8.03
C GLN A 270 17.34 -6.94 6.64
N ALA A 271 17.10 -8.05 5.94
CA ALA A 271 17.57 -8.23 4.57
C ALA A 271 17.00 -7.15 3.63
N PHE A 272 15.71 -6.86 3.74
CA PHE A 272 15.04 -5.82 2.97
C PHE A 272 15.60 -4.42 3.28
N LEU A 273 15.76 -4.09 4.55
CA LEU A 273 16.32 -2.79 4.98
C LEU A 273 17.77 -2.61 4.52
N ARG A 274 18.61 -3.65 4.65
CA ARG A 274 19.98 -3.60 4.11
C ARG A 274 19.97 -3.30 2.62
N GLY A 275 19.11 -3.98 1.85
CA GLY A 275 18.97 -3.71 0.42
C GLY A 275 18.56 -2.28 0.11
N HIS A 276 17.57 -1.74 0.81
CA HIS A 276 17.16 -0.34 0.62
C HIS A 276 18.27 0.64 0.98
N ARG A 277 18.92 0.45 2.14
CA ARG A 277 20.00 1.32 2.63
C ARG A 277 21.27 1.26 1.80
N SER A 278 21.46 0.22 0.99
CA SER A 278 22.56 0.20 0.00
C SER A 278 22.36 1.20 -1.14
N VAL A 279 21.15 1.74 -1.31
CA VAL A 279 20.79 2.72 -2.34
C VAL A 279 20.50 4.10 -1.74
N VAL A 280 19.76 4.13 -0.63
CA VAL A 280 19.35 5.36 0.05
C VAL A 280 19.93 5.39 1.46
N GLY A 281 20.72 6.41 1.76
CA GLY A 281 21.44 6.54 3.02
C GLY A 281 20.56 6.95 4.22
N LEU A 282 19.62 6.10 4.63
CA LEU A 282 18.85 6.30 5.86
C LEU A 282 19.70 5.89 7.06
N ASP A 283 19.79 6.75 8.07
CA ASP A 283 20.47 6.42 9.32
C ASP A 283 19.57 5.61 10.28
N ALA A 284 20.18 5.08 11.35
CA ALA A 284 19.47 4.25 12.32
C ALA A 284 18.38 5.05 13.06
N GLY A 285 18.61 6.30 13.38
CA GLY A 285 17.65 7.16 14.09
C GLY A 285 16.42 7.45 13.26
N GLN A 286 16.59 7.71 11.94
CA GLN A 286 15.48 7.87 11.00
C GLN A 286 14.62 6.60 10.92
N ILE A 287 15.25 5.44 10.86
CA ILE A 287 14.54 4.16 10.84
C ILE A 287 13.82 3.91 12.16
N GLN A 288 14.48 4.12 13.31
CA GLN A 288 13.85 3.94 14.63
C GLN A 288 12.64 4.88 14.81
N SER A 289 12.76 6.14 14.42
CA SER A 289 11.63 7.08 14.44
C SER A 289 10.47 6.58 13.57
N ALA A 290 10.76 6.06 12.37
CA ALA A 290 9.75 5.53 11.47
C ALA A 290 9.08 4.25 12.03
N VAL A 291 9.84 3.36 12.69
CA VAL A 291 9.29 2.16 13.34
C VAL A 291 8.35 2.54 14.47
N HIS A 292 8.78 3.48 15.33
CA HIS A 292 7.96 3.99 16.43
C HIS A 292 6.65 4.61 15.92
N ARG A 293 6.72 5.47 14.87
CA ARG A 293 5.54 6.05 14.25
C ARG A 293 4.62 5.00 13.62
N ALA A 294 5.18 4.06 12.90
CA ALA A 294 4.40 3.02 12.22
C ALA A 294 3.69 2.08 13.20
N TRP A 295 4.32 1.79 14.34
CA TRP A 295 3.68 1.07 15.44
C TRP A 295 2.58 1.90 16.08
N TRP A 296 2.86 3.17 16.43
CA TRP A 296 1.91 4.08 17.06
C TRP A 296 0.65 4.31 16.22
N GLU A 297 0.81 4.53 14.92
CA GLU A 297 -0.31 4.70 14.00
C GLU A 297 -1.21 3.46 13.96
N ARG A 298 -0.60 2.25 13.97
CA ARG A 298 -1.37 1.00 14.03
C ARG A 298 -2.07 0.81 15.36
N LEU A 299 -1.41 1.17 16.46
CA LEU A 299 -2.00 1.13 17.79
C LEU A 299 -3.22 2.04 17.88
N CYS A 300 -3.16 3.23 17.29
CA CYS A 300 -4.23 4.22 17.28
C CYS A 300 -5.27 4.03 16.15
N ASP A 301 -5.11 3.07 15.23
CA ASP A 301 -6.04 2.83 14.11
C ASP A 301 -7.30 2.08 14.57
N VAL A 302 -8.16 2.79 15.28
CA VAL A 302 -9.47 2.28 15.71
C VAL A 302 -10.45 2.17 14.52
N ALA A 303 -10.25 3.00 13.47
CA ALA A 303 -11.13 2.98 12.32
C ALA A 303 -11.10 1.64 11.57
N SER A 304 -9.94 0.99 11.49
CA SER A 304 -9.82 -0.35 10.91
C SER A 304 -10.52 -1.41 11.75
N LEU A 305 -10.43 -1.33 13.09
CA LEU A 305 -11.17 -2.22 14.01
C LEU A 305 -12.68 -2.03 13.85
N ARG A 306 -13.15 -0.78 13.79
CA ARG A 306 -14.58 -0.49 13.58
C ARG A 306 -15.08 -1.06 12.25
N ARG A 307 -14.35 -0.88 11.15
CA ARG A 307 -14.74 -1.47 9.86
C ARG A 307 -14.82 -2.99 9.92
N ARG A 308 -13.91 -3.63 10.65
CA ARG A 308 -13.85 -5.08 10.77
C ARG A 308 -14.99 -5.65 11.61
N TYR A 309 -15.23 -5.07 12.77
CA TYR A 309 -16.15 -5.64 13.76
C TYR A 309 -17.55 -5.00 13.77
N LEU A 310 -17.66 -3.75 13.30
CA LEU A 310 -18.91 -2.96 13.34
C LEU A 310 -19.29 -2.40 11.97
N GLY A 311 -18.60 -2.79 10.88
CA GLY A 311 -18.91 -2.36 9.52
C GLY A 311 -20.11 -3.10 8.92
N ASP A 312 -20.47 -2.79 7.68
CA ASP A 312 -21.61 -3.39 6.98
C ASP A 312 -21.47 -4.91 6.77
N GLU A 313 -20.22 -5.41 6.67
CA GLU A 313 -19.89 -6.83 6.57
C GLU A 313 -18.89 -7.20 7.67
N PRO A 314 -19.31 -7.37 8.92
CA PRO A 314 -18.44 -7.73 10.02
C PRO A 314 -17.78 -9.10 9.78
N SER A 315 -16.55 -9.29 10.22
CA SER A 315 -15.79 -10.51 9.99
C SER A 315 -14.98 -10.91 11.23
N ASP A 316 -15.09 -12.16 11.62
CA ASP A 316 -14.24 -12.84 12.60
C ASP A 316 -13.02 -13.52 11.98
N GLY A 317 -12.86 -13.39 10.62
CA GLY A 317 -11.75 -13.97 9.86
C GLY A 317 -10.37 -13.53 10.35
N ASP A 318 -9.38 -13.50 9.44
CA ASP A 318 -7.98 -13.23 9.76
C ASP A 318 -7.75 -12.04 10.70
N ASP A 319 -7.33 -12.30 11.95
CA ASP A 319 -7.05 -11.31 13.00
C ASP A 319 -5.58 -10.81 12.99
N ALA A 320 -4.84 -11.14 11.95
CA ALA A 320 -3.42 -10.82 11.80
C ALA A 320 -3.06 -9.34 12.06
N PRO A 321 -3.85 -8.34 11.62
CA PRO A 321 -3.54 -6.94 11.94
C PRO A 321 -3.61 -6.62 13.43
N THR A 322 -4.55 -7.19 14.18
CA THR A 322 -4.70 -7.01 15.62
C THR A 322 -3.61 -7.76 16.37
N ALA A 323 -3.35 -9.02 16.00
CA ALA A 323 -2.27 -9.83 16.55
C ALA A 323 -0.91 -9.17 16.33
N LEU A 324 -0.66 -8.59 15.15
CA LEU A 324 0.57 -7.87 14.86
C LEU A 324 0.76 -6.66 15.80
N VAL A 325 -0.28 -5.89 16.08
CA VAL A 325 -0.16 -4.74 17.00
C VAL A 325 0.17 -5.20 18.41
N ALA A 326 -0.50 -6.23 18.91
CA ALA A 326 -0.23 -6.77 20.24
C ALA A 326 1.21 -7.33 20.34
N TRP A 327 1.64 -8.12 19.35
CA TRP A 327 3.01 -8.63 19.27
C TRP A 327 4.04 -7.48 19.20
N TRP A 328 3.80 -6.47 18.37
CA TRP A 328 4.72 -5.34 18.19
C TRP A 328 4.84 -4.53 19.46
N SER A 329 3.74 -4.28 20.18
CA SER A 329 3.75 -3.61 21.49
C SER A 329 4.59 -4.39 22.50
N ALA A 330 4.40 -5.71 22.61
CA ALA A 330 5.18 -6.56 23.49
C ALA A 330 6.66 -6.72 23.09
N ASN A 331 7.03 -6.40 21.84
CA ASN A 331 8.38 -6.54 21.29
C ASN A 331 8.93 -5.23 20.72
N LEU A 332 8.52 -4.07 21.24
CA LEU A 332 8.84 -2.77 20.65
C LEU A 332 10.35 -2.55 20.57
N ASP A 333 11.09 -2.71 21.67
CA ASP A 333 12.55 -2.53 21.72
C ASP A 333 13.26 -3.50 20.74
N ARG A 334 12.89 -4.77 20.76
CA ARG A 334 13.44 -5.77 19.83
C ARG A 334 13.19 -5.39 18.36
N THR A 335 12.03 -4.84 18.08
CA THR A 335 11.67 -4.39 16.71
C THR A 335 12.48 -3.16 16.33
N LEU A 336 12.59 -2.17 17.22
CA LEU A 336 13.43 -0.99 17.02
C LEU A 336 14.88 -1.38 16.71
N ASP A 337 15.46 -2.29 17.49
CA ASP A 337 16.82 -2.78 17.30
C ASP A 337 16.98 -3.53 15.98
N ALA A 338 16.05 -4.43 15.64
CA ALA A 338 16.10 -5.22 14.41
C ALA A 338 16.02 -4.36 13.15
N PHE A 339 15.24 -3.29 13.17
CA PHE A 339 15.15 -2.35 12.05
C PHE A 339 16.35 -1.41 11.95
N ALA A 340 17.01 -1.10 13.07
CA ALA A 340 18.14 -0.16 13.11
C ALA A 340 19.50 -0.78 12.78
N VAL A 341 19.57 -2.09 12.49
CA VAL A 341 20.82 -2.82 12.23
C VAL A 341 21.73 -2.04 11.28
N PRO A 342 23.02 -1.83 11.64
CA PRO A 342 23.98 -1.16 10.79
C PRO A 342 24.10 -1.83 9.42
N TYR A 343 24.34 -1.03 8.40
CA TYR A 343 24.79 -1.55 7.11
C TYR A 343 26.19 -2.17 7.32
N THR A 344 26.26 -3.49 7.40
CA THR A 344 27.50 -4.24 7.26
C THR A 344 27.50 -4.81 5.85
N GLU A 345 28.50 -4.47 5.05
CA GLU A 345 28.73 -5.15 3.77
C GLU A 345 28.74 -6.66 4.03
N VAL A 346 27.76 -7.36 3.45
CA VAL A 346 27.80 -8.83 3.45
C VAL A 346 28.93 -9.19 2.50
N PRO A 347 29.98 -9.92 2.94
CA PRO A 347 30.95 -10.44 2.00
C PRO A 347 30.21 -11.30 0.97
N ASP A 348 30.53 -11.12 -0.31
CA ASP A 348 29.92 -11.82 -1.46
C ASP A 348 30.09 -13.36 -1.41
N ASP A 349 30.81 -13.88 -0.44
CA ASP A 349 31.27 -15.27 -0.33
C ASP A 349 30.59 -16.09 0.79
N ASN A 350 29.29 -15.92 1.06
CA ASN A 350 28.62 -16.84 1.97
C ASN A 350 27.87 -17.95 1.20
N PRO A 351 28.41 -19.18 1.10
CA PRO A 351 27.77 -20.29 0.38
C PRO A 351 26.48 -20.81 0.99
N ALA A 352 26.03 -20.23 2.12
CA ALA A 352 24.77 -20.60 2.78
C ALA A 352 23.50 -20.01 2.11
N TYR A 353 23.65 -19.19 1.03
CA TYR A 353 22.54 -18.51 0.38
C TYR A 353 22.40 -18.85 -1.12
N GLY A 354 22.99 -19.95 -1.58
CA GLY A 354 22.84 -20.47 -2.95
C GLY A 354 21.55 -21.27 -3.15
#